data_cad4762a5c8dbab0bb26474256f79eb8
#
_entry.id   cad4762a5c8dbab0bb26474256f79eb8
#
_cell.length_a   1.000
_cell.length_b   1.000
_cell.length_c   1.000
_cell.angle_alpha   90.00
_cell.angle_beta   90.00
_cell.angle_gamma   90.00
#
_symmetry.space_group_name_H-M   'P 1'
#
loop_
_entity.id
_entity.type
_entity.pdbx_description
1 polymer ?
#
loop_
_entity_poly.entity_id
_entity_poly.type
_entity_poly.pdbx_seq_one_letter_code
_entity_poly.pdbx_strand_id
1 'polypeptide(L)'
;MSKIAIIGGSGVTNMPGLTLSHREMVKTIYGAPSSPLIHGKINGNDIIFLARHGGRHTIPPHMVNYQANIKALHEVGVTHVIALAAVGGIAEDCADKCIVIPDQIIDYTYGRFHTFYSAKHDTFEHIDFTEPYSAVIRERLLAAAKSAGVPLVSQGVYGATQGPRLETAAEIKRMENDGCTIVGMTGMPEASLARELGLEYACCAMVVNRAAGKSSAGISFSEIETNLKESVNHVQKLIIEVLKIGF
;
A
#
# COMPACT_ATOMS: atom_id res chain seq x y z
N MET A 1 5.55 22.05 4.86
CA MET A 1 4.65 21.22 5.68
C MET A 1 4.40 19.92 4.95
N SER A 2 4.49 18.81 5.66
CA SER A 2 4.28 17.48 5.08
C SER A 2 2.82 17.29 4.68
N LYS A 3 2.55 16.92 3.43
CA LYS A 3 1.22 16.61 2.93
C LYS A 3 1.10 15.10 2.75
N ILE A 4 0.18 14.49 3.48
CA ILE A 4 0.08 13.04 3.63
C ILE A 4 -1.03 12.50 2.75
N ALA A 5 -0.76 11.40 2.05
CA ALA A 5 -1.78 10.62 1.38
C ALA A 5 -1.85 9.17 1.87
N ILE A 6 -3.05 8.63 1.87
CA ILE A 6 -3.32 7.21 2.07
C ILE A 6 -3.80 6.63 0.73
N ILE A 7 -3.11 5.62 0.24
CA ILE A 7 -3.59 4.80 -0.88
C ILE A 7 -4.15 3.50 -0.30
N GLY A 8 -5.41 3.18 -0.60
CA GLY A 8 -6.00 1.95 -0.05
C GLY A 8 -7.28 1.51 -0.74
N GLY A 9 -8.00 0.61 -0.11
CA GLY A 9 -9.34 0.20 -0.52
C GLY A 9 -10.40 1.23 -0.13
N SER A 10 -11.63 1.07 -0.63
CA SER A 10 -12.75 2.00 -0.39
C SER A 10 -13.18 2.17 1.08
N GLY A 11 -12.81 1.22 1.96
CA GLY A 11 -13.12 1.30 3.40
C GLY A 11 -12.27 2.29 4.20
N VAL A 12 -11.21 2.84 3.60
CA VAL A 12 -10.26 3.74 4.30
C VAL A 12 -10.87 5.10 4.62
N THR A 13 -11.91 5.52 3.92
CA THR A 13 -12.59 6.80 4.14
C THR A 13 -13.60 6.77 5.31
N ASN A 14 -13.77 5.64 5.97
CA ASN A 14 -14.66 5.51 7.14
C ASN A 14 -13.87 5.61 8.46
N MET A 15 -12.91 6.54 8.53
CA MET A 15 -12.08 6.72 9.72
C MET A 15 -12.78 7.53 10.81
N PRO A 16 -12.64 7.14 12.09
CA PRO A 16 -13.10 7.97 13.22
C PRO A 16 -12.42 9.35 13.19
N GLY A 17 -13.21 10.39 13.37
CA GLY A 17 -12.71 11.78 13.40
C GLY A 17 -12.37 12.37 12.02
N LEU A 18 -12.63 11.65 10.93
CA LEU A 18 -12.44 12.16 9.59
C LEU A 18 -13.57 13.13 9.21
N THR A 19 -13.20 14.35 8.87
CA THR A 19 -14.07 15.33 8.22
C THR A 19 -13.66 15.47 6.76
N LEU A 20 -14.54 15.09 5.85
CA LEU A 20 -14.31 15.23 4.41
C LEU A 20 -14.48 16.68 3.98
N SER A 21 -13.55 17.20 3.16
CA SER A 21 -13.59 18.57 2.63
C SER A 21 -14.18 18.59 1.23
N HIS A 22 -13.52 17.96 0.28
CA HIS A 22 -13.95 17.92 -1.12
C HIS A 22 -13.35 16.72 -1.84
N ARG A 23 -13.80 16.52 -3.09
CA ARG A 23 -13.24 15.53 -4.02
C ARG A 23 -12.65 16.29 -5.20
N GLU A 24 -11.44 15.88 -5.61
CA GLU A 24 -10.71 16.49 -6.71
C GLU A 24 -10.39 15.43 -7.77
N MET A 25 -10.78 15.68 -9.01
CA MET A 25 -10.41 14.85 -10.15
C MET A 25 -9.19 15.45 -10.83
N VAL A 26 -8.04 14.86 -10.59
CA VAL A 26 -6.77 15.26 -11.21
C VAL A 26 -6.59 14.49 -12.51
N LYS A 27 -6.45 15.19 -13.63
CA LYS A 27 -6.09 14.56 -14.92
C LYS A 27 -4.59 14.70 -15.11
N THR A 28 -3.89 13.57 -15.22
CA THR A 28 -2.46 13.55 -15.47
C THR A 28 -2.15 13.28 -16.94
N ILE A 29 -0.91 13.50 -17.36
CA ILE A 29 -0.44 13.09 -18.71
C ILE A 29 -0.47 11.58 -18.92
N TYR A 30 -0.55 10.79 -17.84
CA TYR A 30 -0.69 9.33 -17.85
C TYR A 30 -2.15 8.85 -17.81
N GLY A 31 -3.10 9.78 -17.89
CA GLY A 31 -4.54 9.52 -17.82
C GLY A 31 -5.15 9.86 -16.45
N ALA A 32 -6.34 9.32 -16.20
CA ALA A 32 -7.04 9.54 -14.95
C ALA A 32 -6.56 8.55 -13.86
N PRO A 33 -6.47 8.99 -12.60
CA PRO A 33 -6.26 8.10 -11.47
C PRO A 33 -7.46 7.19 -11.26
N SER A 34 -7.28 6.13 -10.46
CA SER A 34 -8.30 5.11 -10.19
C SER A 34 -9.59 5.67 -9.56
N SER A 35 -9.50 6.80 -8.89
CA SER A 35 -10.64 7.53 -8.28
C SER A 35 -10.30 9.01 -8.14
N PRO A 36 -11.30 9.89 -7.91
CA PRO A 36 -11.02 11.21 -7.39
C PRO A 36 -10.20 11.15 -6.11
N LEU A 37 -9.30 12.11 -5.92
CA LEU A 37 -8.64 12.34 -4.64
C LEU A 37 -9.68 12.88 -3.64
N ILE A 38 -9.72 12.30 -2.46
CA ILE A 38 -10.63 12.71 -1.40
C ILE A 38 -9.82 13.47 -0.36
N HIS A 39 -10.07 14.77 -0.24
CA HIS A 39 -9.45 15.62 0.75
C HIS A 39 -10.25 15.65 2.03
N GLY A 40 -9.57 15.61 3.16
CA GLY A 40 -10.19 15.65 4.48
C GLY A 40 -9.23 16.05 5.58
N LYS A 41 -9.75 16.03 6.80
CA LYS A 41 -8.96 16.28 8.02
C LYS A 41 -9.27 15.21 9.05
N ILE A 42 -8.22 14.74 9.73
CA ILE A 42 -8.33 13.91 10.93
C ILE A 42 -7.66 14.67 12.07
N ASN A 43 -8.42 14.97 13.12
CA ASN A 43 -7.92 15.73 14.28
C ASN A 43 -7.18 17.03 13.89
N GLY A 44 -7.67 17.73 12.86
CA GLY A 44 -7.09 18.97 12.36
C GLY A 44 -5.97 18.82 11.33
N ASN A 45 -5.40 17.63 11.15
CA ASN A 45 -4.36 17.35 10.17
C ASN A 45 -4.96 17.07 8.78
N ASP A 46 -4.44 17.74 7.76
CA ASP A 46 -4.86 17.51 6.37
C ASP A 46 -4.41 16.12 5.89
N ILE A 47 -5.30 15.43 5.18
CA ILE A 47 -5.06 14.10 4.64
C ILE A 47 -5.76 13.94 3.29
N ILE A 48 -5.14 13.19 2.40
CA ILE A 48 -5.70 12.83 1.09
C ILE A 48 -5.87 11.32 1.01
N PHE A 49 -6.99 10.88 0.45
CA PHE A 49 -7.25 9.46 0.18
C PHE A 49 -7.37 9.21 -1.31
N LEU A 50 -6.76 8.12 -1.76
CA LEU A 50 -6.90 7.57 -3.10
C LEU A 50 -7.36 6.11 -3.03
N ALA A 51 -8.53 5.82 -3.60
CA ALA A 51 -9.02 4.45 -3.72
C ALA A 51 -8.34 3.75 -4.91
N ARG A 52 -7.31 2.93 -4.62
CA ARG A 52 -6.47 2.25 -5.63
C ARG A 52 -7.27 1.44 -6.65
N HIS A 53 -8.31 0.77 -6.20
CA HIS A 53 -9.14 -0.10 -7.02
C HIS A 53 -10.45 0.57 -7.50
N GLY A 54 -10.49 1.93 -7.45
CA GLY A 54 -11.71 2.70 -7.72
C GLY A 54 -12.69 2.71 -6.54
N GLY A 55 -13.61 3.68 -6.54
CA GLY A 55 -14.53 3.88 -5.43
C GLY A 55 -15.48 2.71 -5.15
N ARG A 56 -15.72 1.86 -6.15
CA ARG A 56 -16.54 0.64 -6.04
C ARG A 56 -15.73 -0.66 -6.05
N HIS A 57 -14.41 -0.56 -5.94
CA HIS A 57 -13.48 -1.70 -5.97
C HIS A 57 -13.61 -2.57 -7.24
N THR A 58 -13.68 -1.92 -8.41
CA THR A 58 -13.92 -2.58 -9.71
C THR A 58 -12.66 -2.69 -10.58
N ILE A 59 -11.56 -2.09 -10.20
CA ILE A 59 -10.30 -2.11 -10.96
C ILE A 59 -9.40 -3.22 -10.39
N PRO A 60 -9.14 -4.30 -11.14
CA PRO A 60 -8.26 -5.36 -10.65
C PRO A 60 -6.79 -4.87 -10.60
N PRO A 61 -5.91 -5.50 -9.79
CA PRO A 61 -4.55 -5.02 -9.53
C PRO A 61 -3.71 -4.75 -10.79
N HIS A 62 -3.81 -5.62 -11.80
CA HIS A 62 -3.03 -5.50 -13.05
C HIS A 62 -3.56 -4.42 -14.00
N MET A 63 -4.78 -3.88 -13.76
CA MET A 63 -5.40 -2.82 -14.56
C MET A 63 -5.34 -1.44 -13.88
N VAL A 64 -4.80 -1.36 -12.67
CA VAL A 64 -4.63 -0.09 -11.98
C VAL A 64 -3.63 0.78 -12.76
N ASN A 65 -4.01 2.02 -13.02
CA ASN A 65 -3.10 3.01 -13.59
C ASN A 65 -2.23 3.62 -12.49
N TYR A 66 -1.17 2.89 -12.12
CA TYR A 66 -0.25 3.29 -11.05
C TYR A 66 0.46 4.62 -11.37
N GLN A 67 0.82 4.84 -12.65
CA GLN A 67 1.44 6.09 -13.08
C GLN A 67 0.49 7.28 -12.82
N ALA A 68 -0.77 7.19 -13.22
CA ALA A 68 -1.74 8.26 -13.01
C ALA A 68 -2.02 8.47 -11.51
N ASN A 69 -2.08 7.38 -10.72
CA ASN A 69 -2.32 7.47 -9.28
C ASN A 69 -1.20 8.23 -8.55
N ILE A 70 0.04 7.83 -8.76
CA ILE A 70 1.20 8.45 -8.10
C ILE A 70 1.43 9.87 -8.63
N LYS A 71 1.28 10.09 -9.94
CA LYS A 71 1.42 11.42 -10.53
C LYS A 71 0.37 12.39 -10.00
N ALA A 72 -0.89 11.97 -9.87
CA ALA A 72 -1.96 12.80 -9.32
C ALA A 72 -1.65 13.24 -7.87
N LEU A 73 -1.16 12.33 -7.03
CA LEU A 73 -0.74 12.68 -5.67
C LEU A 73 0.42 13.68 -5.66
N HIS A 74 1.41 13.48 -6.51
CA HIS A 74 2.52 14.40 -6.67
C HIS A 74 2.07 15.80 -7.13
N GLU A 75 1.17 15.89 -8.12
CA GLU A 75 0.67 17.16 -8.66
C GLU A 75 -0.11 18.01 -7.64
N VAL A 76 -0.79 17.36 -6.69
CA VAL A 76 -1.44 18.10 -5.59
C VAL A 76 -0.51 18.35 -4.40
N GLY A 77 0.80 18.09 -4.55
CA GLY A 77 1.83 18.41 -3.57
C GLY A 77 1.92 17.45 -2.39
N VAL A 78 1.47 16.19 -2.55
CA VAL A 78 1.72 15.13 -1.57
C VAL A 78 3.22 14.90 -1.47
N THR A 79 3.70 14.70 -0.25
CA THR A 79 5.11 14.41 0.06
C THR A 79 5.29 13.03 0.71
N HIS A 80 4.28 12.54 1.42
CA HIS A 80 4.32 11.29 2.16
C HIS A 80 3.12 10.41 1.80
N VAL A 81 3.38 9.15 1.46
CA VAL A 81 2.36 8.17 1.06
C VAL A 81 2.41 6.96 1.97
N ILE A 82 1.30 6.66 2.64
CA ILE A 82 1.10 5.38 3.34
C ILE A 82 0.19 4.52 2.49
N ALA A 83 0.73 3.44 1.95
CA ALA A 83 0.00 2.51 1.11
C ALA A 83 -0.53 1.34 1.94
N LEU A 84 -1.84 1.16 1.94
CA LEU A 84 -2.49 0.03 2.59
C LEU A 84 -2.66 -1.12 1.60
N ALA A 85 -2.31 -2.34 2.03
CA ALA A 85 -2.44 -3.54 1.22
C ALA A 85 -3.01 -4.70 2.04
N ALA A 86 -4.00 -5.40 1.50
CA ALA A 86 -4.40 -6.72 1.98
C ALA A 86 -3.48 -7.76 1.36
N VAL A 87 -2.87 -8.61 2.18
CA VAL A 87 -1.81 -9.55 1.76
C VAL A 87 -2.02 -10.93 2.36
N GLY A 88 -1.39 -11.94 1.75
CA GLY A 88 -1.24 -13.28 2.31
C GLY A 88 0.04 -13.41 3.13
N GLY A 89 -0.02 -14.07 4.29
CA GLY A 89 1.13 -14.34 5.13
C GLY A 89 1.88 -15.58 4.68
N ILE A 90 3.19 -15.45 4.41
CA ILE A 90 4.09 -16.55 4.06
C ILE A 90 4.85 -17.03 5.30
N ALA A 91 5.52 -16.11 5.99
CA ALA A 91 6.28 -16.41 7.21
C ALA A 91 5.35 -16.75 8.39
N GLU A 92 5.86 -17.47 9.40
CA GLU A 92 5.06 -17.95 10.53
C GLU A 92 4.53 -16.80 11.39
N ASP A 93 5.34 -15.77 11.63
CA ASP A 93 5.00 -14.56 12.38
C ASP A 93 4.02 -13.62 11.64
N CYS A 94 3.86 -13.82 10.32
CA CYS A 94 2.88 -13.11 9.50
C CYS A 94 1.54 -13.89 9.48
N ALA A 95 0.96 -14.07 10.65
CA ALA A 95 -0.34 -14.74 10.83
C ALA A 95 -1.52 -13.81 10.44
N ASP A 96 -2.71 -14.39 10.33
CA ASP A 96 -3.94 -13.67 10.02
C ASP A 96 -4.19 -12.53 11.02
N LYS A 97 -4.68 -11.40 10.50
CA LYS A 97 -4.94 -10.14 11.23
C LYS A 97 -3.68 -9.40 11.70
N CYS A 98 -2.48 -9.93 11.42
CA CYS A 98 -1.24 -9.25 11.72
C CYS A 98 -1.06 -8.04 10.80
N ILE A 99 -0.48 -6.97 11.33
CA ILE A 99 0.01 -5.83 10.54
C ILE A 99 1.50 -6.03 10.32
N VAL A 100 1.95 -5.86 9.08
CA VAL A 100 3.38 -5.92 8.72
C VAL A 100 3.77 -4.56 8.12
N ILE A 101 4.88 -4.01 8.58
CA ILE A 101 5.51 -2.82 7.99
C ILE A 101 6.77 -3.29 7.26
N PRO A 102 6.64 -3.69 5.96
CA PRO A 102 7.76 -4.27 5.24
C PRO A 102 8.88 -3.24 5.04
N ASP A 103 10.10 -3.74 4.94
CA ASP A 103 11.30 -2.96 4.64
C ASP A 103 11.89 -3.29 3.28
N GLN A 104 11.49 -4.43 2.67
CA GLN A 104 11.95 -4.85 1.35
C GLN A 104 10.81 -5.34 0.46
N ILE A 105 11.06 -5.35 -0.86
CA ILE A 105 10.10 -5.81 -1.86
C ILE A 105 10.82 -6.60 -2.96
N ILE A 106 10.19 -7.69 -3.42
CA ILE A 106 10.60 -8.42 -4.62
C ILE A 106 9.47 -8.31 -5.63
N ASP A 107 9.81 -7.92 -6.87
CA ASP A 107 8.84 -7.71 -7.94
C ASP A 107 8.72 -8.94 -8.84
N TYR A 108 7.57 -9.59 -8.80
CA TYR A 108 7.16 -10.68 -9.70
C TYR A 108 6.09 -10.22 -10.70
N THR A 109 5.81 -8.91 -10.77
CA THR A 109 4.81 -8.37 -11.71
C THR A 109 5.38 -8.31 -13.14
N TYR A 110 4.49 -8.24 -14.12
CA TYR A 110 4.87 -8.10 -15.53
C TYR A 110 3.80 -7.30 -16.29
N GLY A 111 4.20 -6.70 -17.41
CA GLY A 111 3.27 -5.99 -18.28
C GLY A 111 2.67 -4.70 -17.69
N ARG A 112 3.16 -4.20 -16.57
CA ARG A 112 2.79 -2.93 -15.96
C ARG A 112 3.76 -1.83 -16.40
N PHE A 113 3.32 -0.59 -16.40
CA PHE A 113 4.22 0.56 -16.59
C PHE A 113 4.97 0.86 -15.29
N HIS A 114 6.27 0.57 -15.27
CA HIS A 114 7.11 0.61 -14.08
C HIS A 114 7.88 1.91 -13.87
N THR A 115 7.84 2.83 -14.82
CA THR A 115 8.60 4.09 -14.80
C THR A 115 7.82 5.20 -15.48
N PHE A 116 8.09 6.45 -15.10
CA PHE A 116 7.59 7.63 -15.80
C PHE A 116 8.37 7.95 -17.07
N TYR A 117 9.57 7.42 -17.21
CA TYR A 117 10.38 7.60 -18.42
C TYR A 117 9.81 6.80 -19.59
N SER A 118 9.92 7.39 -20.78
CA SER A 118 9.48 6.77 -22.03
C SER A 118 10.53 7.08 -23.13
N ALA A 119 10.40 6.42 -24.28
CA ALA A 119 11.27 6.70 -25.43
C ALA A 119 11.19 8.15 -25.96
N LYS A 120 10.29 8.96 -25.44
CA LYS A 120 10.17 10.40 -25.77
C LYS A 120 11.00 11.31 -24.87
N HIS A 121 11.62 10.76 -23.82
CA HIS A 121 12.53 11.52 -22.95
C HIS A 121 13.94 11.46 -23.49
N ASP A 122 14.62 12.60 -23.51
CA ASP A 122 16.01 12.70 -23.97
C ASP A 122 17.00 12.08 -22.96
N THR A 123 16.59 12.01 -21.69
CA THR A 123 17.37 11.47 -20.57
C THR A 123 16.50 10.66 -19.65
N PHE A 124 17.12 9.73 -18.91
CA PHE A 124 16.48 9.01 -17.81
C PHE A 124 17.47 8.89 -16.65
N GLU A 125 16.95 8.69 -15.46
CA GLU A 125 17.74 8.53 -14.25
C GLU A 125 17.52 7.13 -13.67
N HIS A 126 18.61 6.49 -13.22
CA HIS A 126 18.52 5.28 -12.43
C HIS A 126 18.31 5.67 -10.96
N ILE A 127 17.11 5.45 -10.44
CA ILE A 127 16.83 5.68 -9.02
C ILE A 127 17.55 4.64 -8.16
N ASP A 128 18.10 5.06 -7.03
CA ASP A 128 18.50 4.11 -5.99
C ASP A 128 17.26 3.54 -5.31
N PHE A 129 17.10 2.23 -5.38
CA PHE A 129 15.98 1.49 -4.82
C PHE A 129 16.44 0.41 -3.83
N THR A 130 17.65 0.56 -3.27
CA THR A 130 18.21 -0.33 -2.23
C THR A 130 17.28 -0.41 -1.02
N GLU A 131 16.75 0.74 -0.59
CA GLU A 131 15.74 0.86 0.46
C GLU A 131 14.42 1.33 -0.18
N PRO A 132 13.54 0.41 -0.58
CA PRO A 132 12.33 0.75 -1.36
C PRO A 132 11.31 1.55 -0.57
N TYR A 133 11.32 1.43 0.76
CA TYR A 133 10.38 2.09 1.66
C TYR A 133 11.07 3.18 2.49
N SER A 134 10.36 4.29 2.70
CA SER A 134 10.83 5.41 3.50
C SER A 134 11.08 5.00 4.95
N ALA A 135 12.31 5.17 5.41
CA ALA A 135 12.68 4.95 6.81
C ALA A 135 11.86 5.86 7.74
N VAL A 136 11.66 7.13 7.34
CA VAL A 136 10.89 8.11 8.13
C VAL A 136 9.46 7.65 8.35
N ILE A 137 8.74 7.22 7.29
CA ILE A 137 7.35 6.76 7.44
C ILE A 137 7.31 5.46 8.24
N ARG A 138 8.24 4.52 7.98
CA ARG A 138 8.30 3.27 8.72
C ARG A 138 8.51 3.51 10.22
N GLU A 139 9.45 4.36 10.60
CA GLU A 139 9.69 4.74 12.01
C GLU A 139 8.44 5.34 12.66
N ARG A 140 7.70 6.22 11.95
CA ARG A 140 6.44 6.79 12.46
C ARG A 140 5.36 5.75 12.66
N LEU A 141 5.21 4.80 11.70
CA LEU A 141 4.27 3.69 11.83
C LEU A 141 4.61 2.78 13.01
N LEU A 142 5.89 2.46 13.23
CA LEU A 142 6.35 1.65 14.36
C LEU A 142 6.11 2.36 15.70
N ALA A 143 6.43 3.65 15.78
CA ALA A 143 6.16 4.46 16.97
C ALA A 143 4.66 4.56 17.28
N ALA A 144 3.84 4.79 16.24
CA ALA A 144 2.39 4.83 16.36
C ALA A 144 1.81 3.51 16.85
N ALA A 145 2.30 2.38 16.36
CA ALA A 145 1.88 1.05 16.81
C ALA A 145 2.16 0.84 18.29
N LYS A 146 3.34 1.21 18.74
CA LYS A 146 3.73 1.14 20.15
C LYS A 146 2.80 2.01 21.01
N SER A 147 2.53 3.24 20.58
CA SER A 147 1.65 4.18 21.28
C SER A 147 0.21 3.70 21.33
N ALA A 148 -0.31 3.18 20.21
CA ALA A 148 -1.69 2.70 20.09
C ALA A 148 -1.92 1.28 20.63
N GLY A 149 -0.87 0.57 21.06
CA GLY A 149 -0.94 -0.82 21.51
C GLY A 149 -1.38 -1.79 20.40
N VAL A 150 -1.00 -1.49 19.14
CA VAL A 150 -1.30 -2.34 17.99
C VAL A 150 -0.13 -3.29 17.74
N PRO A 151 -0.32 -4.61 17.87
CA PRO A 151 0.74 -5.56 17.56
C PRO A 151 1.03 -5.57 16.06
N LEU A 152 2.32 -5.59 15.70
CA LEU A 152 2.76 -5.66 14.30
C LEU A 152 4.11 -6.36 14.18
N VAL A 153 4.41 -6.81 12.96
CA VAL A 153 5.74 -7.25 12.52
C VAL A 153 6.45 -6.05 11.90
N SER A 154 7.61 -5.69 12.45
CA SER A 154 8.29 -4.43 12.14
C SER A 154 9.11 -4.45 10.85
N GLN A 155 9.28 -5.61 10.22
CA GLN A 155 10.05 -5.79 8.99
C GLN A 155 9.51 -6.97 8.19
N GLY A 156 9.86 -7.05 6.91
CA GLY A 156 9.50 -8.15 6.05
C GLY A 156 9.68 -7.84 4.59
N VAL A 157 9.74 -8.87 3.77
CA VAL A 157 9.87 -8.77 2.32
C VAL A 157 8.51 -8.97 1.67
N TYR A 158 8.05 -7.94 0.96
CA TYR A 158 6.80 -7.99 0.21
C TYR A 158 7.04 -8.62 -1.17
N GLY A 159 6.50 -9.82 -1.44
CA GLY A 159 6.43 -10.39 -2.79
C GLY A 159 5.29 -9.76 -3.56
N ALA A 160 5.59 -8.93 -4.58
CA ALA A 160 4.56 -8.30 -5.41
C ALA A 160 4.23 -9.17 -6.62
N THR A 161 2.99 -9.68 -6.71
CA THR A 161 2.53 -10.55 -7.81
C THR A 161 1.58 -9.81 -8.75
N GLN A 162 1.39 -10.39 -9.95
CA GLN A 162 0.54 -9.77 -10.99
C GLN A 162 -0.94 -9.76 -10.63
N GLY A 163 -1.46 -10.85 -10.05
CA GLY A 163 -2.91 -11.03 -9.91
C GLY A 163 -3.64 -11.11 -11.28
N PRO A 164 -4.98 -11.10 -11.31
CA PRO A 164 -5.89 -11.07 -10.16
C PRO A 164 -6.08 -12.44 -9.48
N ARG A 165 -5.61 -13.56 -10.07
CA ARG A 165 -5.66 -14.86 -9.43
C ARG A 165 -4.73 -14.89 -8.21
N LEU A 166 -5.09 -15.67 -7.22
CA LEU A 166 -4.19 -16.00 -6.12
C LEU A 166 -3.08 -16.93 -6.61
N GLU A 167 -1.99 -16.96 -5.87
CA GLU A 167 -0.81 -17.75 -6.17
C GLU A 167 -1.07 -19.25 -6.00
N THR A 168 -0.29 -20.07 -6.69
CA THR A 168 -0.23 -21.50 -6.41
C THR A 168 0.64 -21.75 -5.18
N ALA A 169 0.49 -22.92 -4.54
CA ALA A 169 1.36 -23.34 -3.44
C ALA A 169 2.84 -23.41 -3.88
N ALA A 170 3.12 -23.77 -5.13
CA ALA A 170 4.48 -23.81 -5.68
C ALA A 170 5.07 -22.40 -5.86
N GLU A 171 4.27 -21.44 -6.31
CA GLU A 171 4.67 -20.02 -6.39
C GLU A 171 4.98 -19.47 -5.00
N ILE A 172 4.15 -19.75 -4.01
CA ILE A 172 4.39 -19.34 -2.61
C ILE A 172 5.67 -19.99 -2.07
N LYS A 173 5.91 -21.29 -2.34
CA LYS A 173 7.13 -21.96 -1.92
C LYS A 173 8.38 -21.33 -2.56
N ARG A 174 8.31 -20.93 -3.83
CA ARG A 174 9.37 -20.18 -4.50
C ARG A 174 9.62 -18.84 -3.82
N MET A 175 8.57 -18.06 -3.57
CA MET A 175 8.67 -16.75 -2.90
C MET A 175 9.25 -16.87 -1.50
N GLU A 176 8.86 -17.91 -0.74
CA GLU A 176 9.46 -18.21 0.56
C GLU A 176 10.97 -18.47 0.45
N ASN A 177 11.40 -19.25 -0.55
CA ASN A 177 12.82 -19.52 -0.79
C ASN A 177 13.59 -18.26 -1.22
N ASP A 178 12.93 -17.34 -1.93
CA ASP A 178 13.47 -16.02 -2.31
C ASP A 178 13.49 -15.03 -1.12
N GLY A 179 12.94 -15.41 0.05
CA GLY A 179 12.93 -14.62 1.29
C GLY A 179 11.67 -13.78 1.52
N CYS A 180 10.63 -13.90 0.70
CA CYS A 180 9.37 -13.18 0.92
C CYS A 180 8.67 -13.66 2.20
N THR A 181 8.18 -12.71 2.99
CA THR A 181 7.42 -12.95 4.23
C THR A 181 5.92 -12.76 4.06
N ILE A 182 5.53 -11.91 3.12
CA ILE A 182 4.14 -11.63 2.73
C ILE A 182 4.01 -11.58 1.21
N VAL A 183 2.82 -11.81 0.69
CA VAL A 183 2.51 -11.73 -0.74
C VAL A 183 1.28 -10.85 -0.99
N GLY A 184 1.38 -9.99 -2.00
CA GLY A 184 0.28 -9.13 -2.43
C GLY A 184 0.46 -8.67 -3.87
N MET A 185 -0.47 -7.84 -4.37
CA MET A 185 -0.57 -7.55 -5.80
C MET A 185 -0.33 -6.08 -6.15
N THR A 186 -0.07 -5.21 -5.17
CA THR A 186 -0.15 -3.75 -5.36
C THR A 186 1.13 -2.99 -5.03
N GLY A 187 2.13 -3.64 -4.38
CA GLY A 187 3.36 -2.97 -3.98
C GLY A 187 4.21 -2.46 -5.14
N MET A 188 4.19 -3.17 -6.28
CA MET A 188 4.87 -2.75 -7.50
C MET A 188 3.88 -2.55 -8.66
N PRO A 189 4.09 -1.54 -9.49
CA PRO A 189 5.17 -0.55 -9.50
C PRO A 189 4.91 0.68 -8.59
N GLU A 190 3.92 0.62 -7.68
CA GLU A 190 3.52 1.80 -6.87
C GLU A 190 4.72 2.40 -6.10
N ALA A 191 5.53 1.55 -5.45
CA ALA A 191 6.69 1.98 -4.68
C ALA A 191 7.79 2.61 -5.56
N SER A 192 8.13 2.01 -6.70
CA SER A 192 9.17 2.53 -7.61
C SER A 192 8.75 3.85 -8.26
N LEU A 193 7.49 3.96 -8.68
CA LEU A 193 6.93 5.20 -9.22
C LEU A 193 6.93 6.32 -8.18
N ALA A 194 6.59 6.03 -6.92
CA ALA A 194 6.68 7.00 -5.84
C ALA A 194 8.12 7.49 -5.65
N ARG A 195 9.10 6.59 -5.69
CA ARG A 195 10.53 6.91 -5.59
C ARG A 195 11.01 7.79 -6.76
N GLU A 196 10.60 7.53 -8.00
CA GLU A 196 10.95 8.36 -9.17
C GLU A 196 10.48 9.81 -9.05
N LEU A 197 9.36 10.06 -8.36
CA LEU A 197 8.86 11.41 -8.11
C LEU A 197 9.31 12.01 -6.76
N GLY A 198 10.22 11.35 -6.05
CA GLY A 198 10.75 11.84 -4.77
C GLY A 198 9.71 11.82 -3.64
N LEU A 199 8.66 11.01 -3.74
CA LEU A 199 7.69 10.83 -2.67
C LEU A 199 8.25 9.86 -1.62
N GLU A 200 8.15 10.24 -0.35
CA GLU A 200 8.32 9.30 0.76
C GLU A 200 7.17 8.28 0.72
N TYR A 201 7.49 7.00 0.64
CA TYR A 201 6.49 5.95 0.47
C TYR A 201 6.76 4.78 1.41
N ALA A 202 5.74 4.30 2.13
CA ALA A 202 5.82 3.05 2.89
C ALA A 202 4.50 2.27 2.80
N CYS A 203 4.62 0.97 2.94
CA CYS A 203 3.49 0.04 2.98
C CYS A 203 3.11 -0.28 4.43
N CYS A 204 1.81 -0.31 4.70
CA CYS A 204 1.21 -0.91 5.89
C CYS A 204 0.35 -2.08 5.42
N ALA A 205 0.88 -3.28 5.53
CA ALA A 205 0.27 -4.50 5.02
C ALA A 205 -0.58 -5.19 6.09
N MET A 206 -1.82 -5.53 5.72
CA MET A 206 -2.77 -6.27 6.55
C MET A 206 -2.78 -7.73 6.10
N VAL A 207 -2.33 -8.65 6.92
CA VAL A 207 -2.41 -10.08 6.63
C VAL A 207 -3.85 -10.54 6.81
N VAL A 208 -4.52 -10.87 5.72
CA VAL A 208 -5.93 -11.25 5.73
C VAL A 208 -6.17 -12.75 5.60
N ASN A 209 -5.15 -13.50 5.19
CA ASN A 209 -5.14 -14.95 5.12
C ASN A 209 -3.72 -15.50 5.10
N ARG A 210 -3.55 -16.77 5.42
CA ARG A 210 -2.31 -17.49 5.11
C ARG A 210 -2.21 -17.68 3.60
N ALA A 211 -1.01 -17.47 3.04
CA ALA A 211 -0.76 -17.66 1.61
C ALA A 211 -1.03 -19.12 1.17
N ALA A 212 -1.20 -19.33 -0.13
CA ALA A 212 -1.52 -20.64 -0.70
C ALA A 212 -0.52 -21.73 -0.26
N GLY A 213 -1.03 -22.85 0.25
CA GLY A 213 -0.22 -23.96 0.77
C GLY A 213 0.38 -23.73 2.17
N LYS A 214 0.09 -22.61 2.83
CA LYS A 214 0.57 -22.28 4.20
C LYS A 214 -0.47 -22.63 5.28
N SER A 215 -1.65 -23.07 4.89
CA SER A 215 -2.70 -23.57 5.78
C SER A 215 -3.28 -24.86 5.21
N SER A 216 -3.65 -25.81 6.07
CA SER A 216 -4.33 -27.06 5.69
C SER A 216 -5.80 -26.82 5.31
N ALA A 217 -6.42 -25.72 5.78
CA ALA A 217 -7.83 -25.41 5.54
C ALA A 217 -8.11 -24.78 4.18
N GLY A 218 -7.06 -24.44 3.39
CA GLY A 218 -7.22 -23.68 2.14
C GLY A 218 -7.53 -22.20 2.40
N ILE A 219 -7.91 -21.47 1.33
CA ILE A 219 -8.21 -20.03 1.39
C ILE A 219 -9.72 -19.84 1.34
N SER A 220 -10.28 -19.17 2.35
CA SER A 220 -11.70 -18.83 2.47
C SER A 220 -11.91 -17.32 2.24
N PHE A 221 -12.71 -16.95 1.24
CA PHE A 221 -13.01 -15.54 0.98
C PHE A 221 -13.82 -14.87 2.10
N SER A 222 -14.68 -15.61 2.80
CA SER A 222 -15.43 -15.09 3.95
C SER A 222 -14.51 -14.78 5.15
N GLU A 223 -13.47 -15.59 5.35
CA GLU A 223 -12.44 -15.31 6.37
C GLU A 223 -11.60 -14.11 5.99
N ILE A 224 -11.21 -13.97 4.70
CA ILE A 224 -10.50 -12.79 4.19
C ILE A 224 -11.30 -11.51 4.51
N GLU A 225 -12.61 -11.49 4.22
CA GLU A 225 -13.45 -10.32 4.49
C GLU A 225 -13.54 -9.99 5.99
N THR A 226 -13.65 -11.01 6.84
CA THR A 226 -13.70 -10.84 8.28
C THR A 226 -12.38 -10.31 8.82
N ASN A 227 -11.27 -10.93 8.43
CA ASN A 227 -9.92 -10.53 8.85
C ASN A 227 -9.58 -9.11 8.36
N LEU A 228 -10.01 -8.76 7.12
CA LEU A 228 -9.83 -7.41 6.59
C LEU A 228 -10.56 -6.35 7.43
N LYS A 229 -11.80 -6.59 7.83
CA LYS A 229 -12.57 -5.65 8.67
C LYS A 229 -11.89 -5.40 10.01
N GLU A 230 -11.38 -6.44 10.65
CA GLU A 230 -10.66 -6.31 11.93
C GLU A 230 -9.32 -5.58 11.74
N SER A 231 -8.55 -5.94 10.70
CA SER A 231 -7.25 -5.29 10.39
C SER A 231 -7.41 -3.81 10.04
N VAL A 232 -8.49 -3.43 9.36
CA VAL A 232 -8.80 -2.01 9.06
C VAL A 232 -8.93 -1.20 10.35
N ASN A 233 -9.53 -1.75 11.42
CA ASN A 233 -9.62 -1.05 12.71
C ASN A 233 -8.24 -0.79 13.33
N HIS A 234 -7.30 -1.72 13.20
CA HIS A 234 -5.93 -1.53 13.65
C HIS A 234 -5.22 -0.45 12.83
N VAL A 235 -5.34 -0.50 11.51
CA VAL A 235 -4.75 0.50 10.61
C VAL A 235 -5.32 1.89 10.85
N GLN A 236 -6.62 2.02 11.11
CA GLN A 236 -7.23 3.32 11.45
C GLN A 236 -6.61 3.92 12.72
N LYS A 237 -6.40 3.11 13.77
CA LYS A 237 -5.70 3.54 14.99
C LYS A 237 -4.27 3.98 14.69
N LEU A 238 -3.54 3.23 13.86
CA LEU A 238 -2.19 3.58 13.44
C LEU A 238 -2.14 4.92 12.71
N ILE A 239 -3.00 5.12 11.71
CA ILE A 239 -3.03 6.36 10.93
C ILE A 239 -3.34 7.57 11.82
N ILE A 240 -4.34 7.44 12.70
CA ILE A 240 -4.69 8.51 13.65
C ILE A 240 -3.48 8.86 14.53
N GLU A 241 -2.76 7.86 15.00
CA GLU A 241 -1.60 8.07 15.87
C GLU A 241 -0.40 8.64 15.11
N VAL A 242 -0.12 8.19 13.88
CA VAL A 242 0.88 8.78 12.98
C VAL A 242 0.61 10.26 12.76
N LEU A 243 -0.64 10.65 12.52
CA LEU A 243 -1.02 12.05 12.33
C LEU A 243 -0.84 12.91 13.58
N LYS A 244 -0.93 12.34 14.78
CA LYS A 244 -0.63 13.04 16.04
C LYS A 244 0.87 13.24 16.25
N ILE A 245 1.67 12.21 15.92
CA ILE A 245 3.13 12.26 16.02
C ILE A 245 3.71 13.25 15.01
N GLY A 246 3.13 13.31 13.79
CA GLY A 246 3.56 14.17 12.68
C GLY A 246 4.80 13.62 11.94
N PHE A 247 5.21 14.32 10.87
CA PHE A 247 6.39 14.06 10.03
C PHE A 247 7.33 15.25 10.03
#